data_f2532375ea7440cd95b391d95159827b
#
_entry.id   f2532375ea7440cd95b391d95159827b
#
_cell.length_a   1.000
_cell.length_b   1.000
_cell.length_c   1.000
_cell.angle_alpha   90.00
_cell.angle_beta   90.00
_cell.angle_gamma   90.00
#
_symmetry.space_group_name_H-M   'P 1'
#
loop_
_entity.id
_entity.type
_entity.pdbx_description
1 polymer ?
#
loop_
_entity_poly.entity_id
_entity_poly.type
_entity_poly.pdbx_seq_one_letter_code
_entity_poly.pdbx_strand_id
1 'polypeptide(L)'
;YASYVMPHRVVANISYSTDYAKYFGTTVSLSYYGSANGRGNIDYVKNVFGDGAYNYSLIDIPTLEDLQGAEGWGKGNWTFVDFKTKDGEVTYSAAQQCEDFWNYIQNDKYLRKHTGEVATRNGIVAPWRSTFDLKVNQNFYFFTGANHRKHTIQLGVDVENFSNLLNSSWGNAWTINAGDGYGNTIPLNLLNAQAVYTKGEKPQFQFQKNGDNILTETYSRYNSLSSTWSIILSLRYIF
;
A
#
# COMPACT_ATOMS: atom_id res chain seq x y z
N TYR A 1 -7.45 13.07 10.38
CA TYR A 1 -6.02 12.98 10.11
C TYR A 1 -5.70 13.54 8.72
N ALA A 2 -4.48 14.06 8.50
CA ALA A 2 -4.03 14.44 7.17
C ALA A 2 -3.52 13.20 6.41
N SER A 3 -3.66 13.18 5.08
CA SER A 3 -3.28 12.02 4.24
C SER A 3 -1.79 11.68 4.29
N TYR A 4 -0.94 12.69 4.47
CA TYR A 4 0.52 12.55 4.54
C TYR A 4 1.07 12.17 5.92
N VAL A 5 0.22 12.01 6.93
CA VAL A 5 0.67 11.63 8.27
C VAL A 5 1.13 10.19 8.30
N MET A 6 2.41 9.99 8.58
CA MET A 6 2.97 8.68 8.94
C MET A 6 2.80 8.47 10.45
N PRO A 7 1.94 7.54 10.90
CA PRO A 7 1.68 7.37 12.33
C PRO A 7 2.91 6.88 13.11
N HIS A 8 3.74 6.07 12.47
CA HIS A 8 4.95 5.51 13.06
C HIS A 8 6.07 5.40 12.04
N ARG A 9 7.29 5.73 12.49
CA ARG A 9 8.52 5.59 11.71
C ARG A 9 9.65 5.15 12.65
N VAL A 10 10.43 4.17 12.21
CA VAL A 10 11.63 3.71 12.90
C VAL A 10 12.81 3.79 11.93
N VAL A 11 13.89 4.41 12.38
CA VAL A 11 15.16 4.49 11.63
C VAL A 11 16.27 4.03 12.55
N ALA A 12 17.11 3.13 12.08
CA ALA A 12 18.28 2.67 12.81
C ALA A 12 19.46 2.52 11.85
N ASN A 13 20.66 2.75 12.35
CA ASN A 13 21.89 2.51 11.64
C ASN A 13 22.91 1.88 12.57
N ILE A 14 23.61 0.86 12.09
CA ILE A 14 24.76 0.26 12.73
C ILE A 14 25.91 0.23 11.73
N SER A 15 27.10 0.63 12.20
CA SER A 15 28.31 0.66 11.37
C SER A 15 29.48 0.08 12.15
N TYR A 16 30.26 -0.76 11.49
CA TYR A 16 31.50 -1.30 12.01
C TYR A 16 32.63 -0.95 11.05
N SER A 17 33.72 -0.40 11.60
CA SER A 17 34.90 -0.04 10.82
C SER A 17 36.15 -0.61 11.46
N THR A 18 37.04 -1.16 10.66
CA THR A 18 38.32 -1.71 11.12
C THR A 18 39.42 -1.48 10.09
N ASP A 19 40.60 -1.09 10.56
CA ASP A 19 41.81 -1.05 9.74
C ASP A 19 42.66 -2.28 10.05
N TYR A 20 43.23 -2.88 9.02
CA TYR A 20 44.05 -4.08 9.15
C TYR A 20 45.20 -4.13 8.15
N ALA A 21 46.19 -4.95 8.45
CA ALA A 21 47.38 -5.14 7.64
C ALA A 21 48.05 -3.83 7.18
N LYS A 22 47.91 -2.73 7.95
CA LYS A 22 48.52 -1.40 7.73
C LYS A 22 48.01 -0.65 6.46
N TYR A 23 47.53 -1.39 5.46
CA TYR A 23 47.20 -0.84 4.12
C TYR A 23 45.72 -0.98 3.77
N PHE A 24 44.92 -1.56 4.62
CA PHE A 24 43.51 -1.85 4.35
C PHE A 24 42.60 -1.34 5.45
N GLY A 25 41.42 -0.89 5.09
CA GLY A 25 40.37 -0.57 6.02
C GLY A 25 39.02 -0.98 5.42
N THR A 26 38.20 -1.66 6.21
CA THR A 26 36.85 -2.05 5.81
C THR A 26 35.82 -1.41 6.71
N THR A 27 34.77 -0.84 6.12
CA THR A 27 33.60 -0.35 6.83
C THR A 27 32.38 -1.04 6.30
N VAL A 28 31.59 -1.65 7.20
CA VAL A 28 30.29 -2.24 6.88
C VAL A 28 29.23 -1.49 7.65
N SER A 29 28.20 -1.03 6.98
CA SER A 29 27.08 -0.31 7.57
C SER A 29 25.77 -0.96 7.14
N LEU A 30 24.86 -1.15 8.11
CA LEU A 30 23.51 -1.62 7.87
C LEU A 30 22.54 -0.56 8.38
N SER A 31 21.68 -0.08 7.48
CA SER A 31 20.63 0.88 7.77
C SER A 31 19.28 0.19 7.72
N TYR A 32 18.43 0.46 8.69
CA TYR A 32 17.05 0.02 8.74
C TYR A 32 16.13 1.23 8.62
N TYR A 33 15.12 1.10 7.78
CA TYR A 33 14.02 2.03 7.69
C TYR A 33 12.69 1.27 7.74
N GLY A 34 11.84 1.63 8.69
CA GLY A 34 10.50 1.07 8.83
C GLY A 34 9.46 2.17 8.99
N SER A 35 8.36 2.08 8.24
CA SER A 35 7.24 3.03 8.36
C SER A 35 5.93 2.43 7.84
N ALA A 36 4.81 2.98 8.33
CA ALA A 36 3.51 2.85 7.70
C ALA A 36 3.32 4.07 6.78
N ASN A 37 3.35 3.86 5.47
CA ASN A 37 3.39 4.94 4.49
C ASN A 37 1.99 5.41 4.09
N GLY A 38 1.58 6.54 4.65
CA GLY A 38 0.39 7.25 4.21
C GLY A 38 -0.92 6.74 4.77
N ARG A 39 -1.92 7.55 4.58
CA ARG A 39 -3.33 7.30 4.93
C ARG A 39 -4.18 7.52 3.70
N GLY A 40 -5.32 6.86 3.64
CA GLY A 40 -6.27 7.02 2.55
C GLY A 40 -7.70 6.94 3.03
N ASN A 41 -8.61 7.19 2.11
CA ASN A 41 -10.04 7.06 2.29
C ASN A 41 -10.54 5.74 1.70
N ILE A 42 -11.74 5.38 2.10
CA ILE A 42 -12.57 4.40 1.43
C ILE A 42 -13.80 5.15 0.94
N ASP A 43 -13.87 5.31 -0.38
CA ASP A 43 -14.85 6.18 -1.02
C ASP A 43 -15.77 5.39 -1.96
N TYR A 44 -16.93 5.96 -2.31
CA TYR A 44 -17.74 5.49 -3.44
C TYR A 44 -17.06 5.85 -4.78
N VAL A 45 -17.33 5.07 -5.81
CA VAL A 45 -16.80 5.29 -7.18
C VAL A 45 -17.20 6.66 -7.75
N LYS A 46 -18.33 7.23 -7.31
CA LYS A 46 -18.84 8.50 -7.81
C LYS A 46 -19.29 9.39 -6.68
N ASN A 47 -19.45 10.67 -7.01
CA ASN A 47 -20.09 11.63 -6.13
C ASN A 47 -21.53 11.20 -5.79
N VAL A 48 -21.75 10.83 -4.54
CA VAL A 48 -23.02 10.33 -4.03
C VAL A 48 -23.96 11.48 -3.72
N PHE A 49 -23.44 12.67 -3.39
CA PHE A 49 -24.25 13.79 -2.92
C PHE A 49 -24.63 14.80 -4.00
N GLY A 50 -24.13 14.65 -5.25
CA GLY A 50 -24.44 15.55 -6.34
C GLY A 50 -23.92 16.98 -6.18
N ASP A 51 -22.98 17.21 -5.27
CA ASP A 51 -22.40 18.52 -4.92
C ASP A 51 -21.31 19.00 -5.90
N GLY A 52 -21.06 18.25 -6.98
CA GLY A 52 -20.02 18.53 -7.96
C GLY A 52 -18.63 18.12 -7.57
N ALA A 53 -18.40 17.62 -6.37
CA ALA A 53 -17.11 17.09 -5.95
C ALA A 53 -16.83 15.74 -6.64
N TYR A 54 -15.64 15.59 -7.17
CA TYR A 54 -15.20 14.34 -7.79
C TYR A 54 -14.86 13.30 -6.69
N ASN A 55 -15.55 12.14 -6.68
CA ASN A 55 -15.15 10.90 -6.01
C ASN A 55 -14.64 11.03 -4.56
N TYR A 56 -15.32 11.74 -3.68
CA TYR A 56 -14.84 11.92 -2.29
C TYR A 56 -15.92 11.65 -1.23
N SER A 57 -16.94 10.91 -1.60
CA SER A 57 -17.96 10.50 -0.64
C SER A 57 -17.48 9.24 0.05
N LEU A 58 -17.20 9.36 1.35
CA LEU A 58 -16.85 8.23 2.21
C LEU A 58 -17.96 7.19 2.21
N ILE A 59 -17.60 5.90 2.19
CA ILE A 59 -18.59 4.83 2.19
C ILE A 59 -19.25 4.66 3.56
N ASP A 60 -20.51 4.26 3.56
CA ASP A 60 -21.12 3.57 4.68
C ASP A 60 -20.58 2.13 4.71
N ILE A 61 -20.16 1.67 5.88
CA ILE A 61 -19.63 0.31 6.06
C ILE A 61 -20.78 -0.56 6.53
N PRO A 62 -21.30 -1.49 5.71
CA PRO A 62 -22.49 -2.24 6.07
C PRO A 62 -22.24 -3.21 7.24
N THR A 63 -23.31 -3.52 7.93
CA THR A 63 -23.37 -4.65 8.86
C THR A 63 -23.62 -5.96 8.10
N LEU A 64 -23.51 -7.09 8.78
CA LEU A 64 -23.87 -8.38 8.19
C LEU A 64 -25.34 -8.41 7.74
N GLU A 65 -26.25 -7.85 8.55
CA GLU A 65 -27.68 -7.78 8.26
C GLU A 65 -28.02 -6.93 7.03
N ASP A 66 -27.18 -5.94 6.71
CA ASP A 66 -27.34 -5.14 5.50
C ASP A 66 -27.07 -5.93 4.23
N LEU A 67 -26.19 -6.94 4.30
CA LEU A 67 -25.77 -7.76 3.16
C LEU A 67 -26.45 -9.13 3.12
N GLN A 68 -26.71 -9.72 4.29
CA GLN A 68 -27.32 -11.05 4.44
C GLN A 68 -28.65 -10.95 5.20
N GLY A 69 -29.74 -11.29 4.53
CA GLY A 69 -31.04 -11.46 5.18
C GLY A 69 -31.32 -12.88 5.61
N ALA A 70 -32.53 -13.13 6.16
CA ALA A 70 -32.99 -14.47 6.56
C ALA A 70 -32.98 -15.50 5.41
N GLU A 71 -33.12 -15.05 4.17
CA GLU A 71 -33.14 -15.86 2.96
C GLU A 71 -31.74 -16.04 2.31
N GLY A 72 -30.69 -15.47 2.91
CA GLY A 72 -29.30 -15.59 2.43
C GLY A 72 -28.68 -14.28 1.94
N TRP A 73 -27.55 -14.40 1.26
CA TRP A 73 -26.80 -13.29 0.71
C TRP A 73 -27.58 -12.49 -0.35
N GLY A 74 -27.45 -11.16 -0.31
CA GLY A 74 -28.15 -10.23 -1.22
C GLY A 74 -29.62 -10.03 -0.87
N LYS A 75 -30.06 -10.53 0.29
CA LYS A 75 -31.43 -10.39 0.84
C LYS A 75 -31.49 -9.54 2.10
N GLY A 76 -30.41 -8.83 2.40
CA GLY A 76 -30.36 -7.87 3.50
C GLY A 76 -31.03 -6.52 3.16
N ASN A 77 -30.68 -5.50 3.94
CA ASN A 77 -31.24 -4.16 3.79
C ASN A 77 -30.70 -3.43 2.54
N TRP A 78 -29.49 -3.78 2.11
CA TRP A 78 -28.84 -3.19 0.94
C TRP A 78 -29.19 -3.94 -0.34
N THR A 79 -29.39 -3.19 -1.42
CA THR A 79 -29.74 -3.75 -2.74
C THR A 79 -28.49 -3.75 -3.62
N PHE A 80 -28.01 -4.93 -3.98
CA PHE A 80 -26.94 -5.09 -4.98
C PHE A 80 -27.55 -5.44 -6.33
N VAL A 81 -26.89 -5.00 -7.41
CA VAL A 81 -27.30 -5.23 -8.80
C VAL A 81 -26.29 -6.14 -9.49
N ASP A 82 -26.81 -7.18 -10.16
CA ASP A 82 -25.98 -8.11 -10.91
C ASP A 82 -25.13 -7.40 -11.98
N PHE A 83 -23.88 -7.86 -12.15
CA PHE A 83 -23.16 -7.58 -13.38
C PHE A 83 -23.66 -8.52 -14.49
N LYS A 84 -23.95 -7.93 -15.64
CA LYS A 84 -24.49 -8.66 -16.80
C LYS A 84 -23.68 -8.39 -18.05
N THR A 85 -23.59 -9.38 -18.93
CA THR A 85 -23.11 -9.20 -20.30
C THR A 85 -24.07 -8.34 -21.10
N LYS A 86 -23.68 -7.95 -22.31
CA LYS A 86 -24.56 -7.25 -23.25
C LYS A 86 -25.80 -8.07 -23.63
N ASP A 87 -25.69 -9.39 -23.57
CA ASP A 87 -26.76 -10.35 -23.88
C ASP A 87 -27.63 -10.67 -22.64
N GLY A 88 -27.37 -10.02 -21.51
CA GLY A 88 -28.15 -10.14 -20.27
C GLY A 88 -27.75 -11.32 -19.37
N GLU A 89 -26.72 -12.08 -19.71
CA GLU A 89 -26.20 -13.13 -18.86
C GLU A 89 -25.52 -12.59 -17.61
N VAL A 90 -25.85 -13.16 -16.44
CA VAL A 90 -25.27 -12.74 -15.15
C VAL A 90 -23.85 -13.29 -15.03
N THR A 91 -22.87 -12.40 -14.92
CA THR A 91 -21.45 -12.73 -14.74
C THR A 91 -20.99 -12.63 -13.29
N TYR A 92 -21.70 -11.85 -12.47
CA TYR A 92 -21.40 -11.66 -11.04
C TYR A 92 -22.69 -11.27 -10.33
N SER A 93 -23.28 -12.22 -9.63
CA SER A 93 -24.60 -12.03 -9.00
C SER A 93 -24.57 -11.11 -7.79
N ALA A 94 -25.70 -10.48 -7.49
CA ALA A 94 -25.86 -9.66 -6.29
C ALA A 94 -25.53 -10.42 -4.99
N ALA A 95 -25.94 -11.69 -4.89
CA ALA A 95 -25.64 -12.54 -3.74
C ALA A 95 -24.13 -12.74 -3.57
N GLN A 96 -23.44 -13.10 -4.65
CA GLN A 96 -22.00 -13.28 -4.64
C GLN A 96 -21.27 -11.98 -4.30
N GLN A 97 -21.71 -10.83 -4.84
CA GLN A 97 -21.13 -9.53 -4.50
C GLN A 97 -21.25 -9.20 -3.01
N CYS A 98 -22.39 -9.49 -2.38
CA CYS A 98 -22.60 -9.27 -0.95
C CYS A 98 -21.66 -10.14 -0.09
N GLU A 99 -21.52 -11.43 -0.44
CA GLU A 99 -20.62 -12.35 0.25
C GLU A 99 -19.16 -11.91 0.12
N ASP A 100 -18.73 -11.59 -1.11
CA ASP A 100 -17.35 -11.17 -1.38
C ASP A 100 -17.04 -9.82 -0.73
N PHE A 101 -18.00 -8.88 -0.73
CA PHE A 101 -17.84 -7.59 -0.06
C PHE A 101 -17.75 -7.76 1.47
N TRP A 102 -18.54 -8.65 2.05
CA TRP A 102 -18.40 -8.98 3.47
C TRP A 102 -17.04 -9.58 3.79
N ASN A 103 -16.55 -10.52 2.97
CA ASN A 103 -15.23 -11.10 3.12
C ASN A 103 -14.12 -10.05 3.02
N TYR A 104 -14.25 -9.10 2.08
CA TYR A 104 -13.36 -7.95 1.98
C TYR A 104 -13.36 -7.10 3.26
N ILE A 105 -14.54 -6.79 3.81
CA ILE A 105 -14.69 -6.04 5.06
C ILE A 105 -13.99 -6.78 6.21
N GLN A 106 -14.18 -8.09 6.32
CA GLN A 106 -13.58 -8.89 7.40
C GLN A 106 -12.07 -9.02 7.29
N ASN A 107 -11.52 -9.01 6.08
CA ASN A 107 -10.08 -9.06 5.84
C ASN A 107 -9.39 -7.72 6.14
N ASP A 108 -10.08 -6.59 6.03
CA ASP A 108 -9.51 -5.28 6.31
C ASP A 108 -9.56 -4.92 7.81
N LYS A 109 -8.42 -4.50 8.36
CA LYS A 109 -8.29 -4.17 9.79
C LYS A 109 -9.12 -2.98 10.24
N TYR A 110 -9.36 -2.03 9.34
CA TYR A 110 -10.14 -0.85 9.62
C TYR A 110 -11.63 -1.16 9.46
N LEU A 111 -12.05 -1.69 8.31
CA LEU A 111 -13.45 -1.92 7.96
C LEU A 111 -14.16 -2.82 8.98
N ARG A 112 -13.57 -3.95 9.35
CA ARG A 112 -14.18 -4.89 10.29
C ARG A 112 -14.46 -4.32 11.69
N LYS A 113 -13.81 -3.20 12.05
CA LYS A 113 -14.01 -2.53 13.34
C LYS A 113 -15.03 -1.41 13.29
N HIS A 114 -15.45 -1.00 12.10
CA HIS A 114 -16.31 0.15 11.86
C HIS A 114 -17.57 -0.23 11.08
N THR A 115 -17.97 -1.51 11.15
CA THR A 115 -19.24 -1.96 10.54
C THR A 115 -20.43 -1.23 11.16
N GLY A 116 -21.35 -0.75 10.32
CA GLY A 116 -22.49 0.08 10.73
C GLY A 116 -22.14 1.56 10.87
N GLU A 117 -20.93 1.98 10.51
CA GLU A 117 -20.48 3.38 10.61
C GLU A 117 -20.12 3.93 9.22
N VAL A 118 -20.12 5.26 9.08
CA VAL A 118 -19.53 5.93 7.93
C VAL A 118 -18.01 5.90 8.05
N ALA A 119 -17.31 5.58 6.98
CA ALA A 119 -15.85 5.57 6.96
C ALA A 119 -15.28 6.93 7.37
N THR A 120 -14.22 6.92 8.17
CA THR A 120 -13.56 8.15 8.63
C THR A 120 -12.58 8.64 7.56
N ARG A 121 -12.56 9.96 7.34
CA ARG A 121 -11.58 10.58 6.43
C ARG A 121 -10.15 10.24 6.83
N ASN A 122 -9.39 9.75 5.85
CA ASN A 122 -8.02 9.24 6.04
C ASN A 122 -7.94 8.15 7.12
N GLY A 123 -8.98 7.30 7.20
CA GLY A 123 -9.10 6.27 8.23
C GLY A 123 -8.20 5.06 8.03
N ILE A 124 -7.95 4.68 6.77
CA ILE A 124 -7.07 3.55 6.46
C ILE A 124 -5.60 3.97 6.51
N VAL A 125 -4.76 3.03 6.91
CA VAL A 125 -3.31 3.22 7.03
C VAL A 125 -2.63 2.12 6.23
N ALA A 126 -1.70 2.50 5.36
CA ALA A 126 -0.92 1.54 4.60
C ALA A 126 -0.17 0.58 5.53
N PRO A 127 -0.03 -0.70 5.16
CA PRO A 127 0.71 -1.66 5.96
C PRO A 127 2.16 -1.24 6.17
N TRP A 128 2.76 -1.75 7.24
CA TRP A 128 4.16 -1.48 7.57
C TRP A 128 5.09 -2.00 6.48
N ARG A 129 6.03 -1.15 6.06
CA ARG A 129 7.12 -1.50 5.15
C ARG A 129 8.45 -1.43 5.93
N SER A 130 9.26 -2.46 5.80
CA SER A 130 10.63 -2.52 6.35
C SER A 130 11.62 -2.66 5.20
N THR A 131 12.64 -1.81 5.16
CA THR A 131 13.76 -1.93 4.23
C THR A 131 15.08 -1.94 5.00
N PHE A 132 16.05 -2.70 4.51
CA PHE A 132 17.42 -2.70 4.98
C PHE A 132 18.33 -2.33 3.81
N ASP A 133 19.26 -1.42 4.06
CA ASP A 133 20.28 -1.04 3.09
C ASP A 133 21.65 -1.42 3.65
N LEU A 134 22.45 -2.10 2.85
CA LEU A 134 23.80 -2.57 3.22
C LEU A 134 24.84 -1.79 2.43
N LYS A 135 25.79 -1.21 3.13
CA LYS A 135 26.93 -0.51 2.56
C LYS A 135 28.22 -1.13 3.00
N VAL A 136 29.10 -1.45 2.05
CA VAL A 136 30.45 -1.94 2.29
C VAL A 136 31.45 -1.04 1.58
N ASN A 137 32.35 -0.45 2.34
CA ASN A 137 33.46 0.32 1.81
C ASN A 137 34.77 -0.39 2.12
N GLN A 138 35.59 -0.60 1.08
CA GLN A 138 36.94 -1.12 1.21
C GLN A 138 37.95 -0.03 0.86
N ASN A 139 38.79 0.34 1.81
CA ASN A 139 39.87 1.31 1.65
C ASN A 139 41.19 0.58 1.38
N PHE A 140 41.96 1.12 0.45
CA PHE A 140 43.32 0.75 0.14
C PHE A 140 44.19 1.96 0.42
N TYR A 141 45.11 1.84 1.40
CA TYR A 141 46.00 2.91 1.80
C TYR A 141 47.38 2.75 1.16
N PHE A 142 47.92 3.85 0.65
CA PHE A 142 49.30 3.93 0.22
C PHE A 142 49.89 5.29 0.64
N PHE A 143 51.22 5.33 0.77
CA PHE A 143 51.91 6.50 1.30
C PHE A 143 52.92 6.96 0.27
N THR A 144 53.00 8.28 0.03
CA THR A 144 53.91 8.88 -0.97
C THR A 144 54.73 10.01 -0.35
N GLY A 145 55.92 10.25 -0.94
CA GLY A 145 56.85 11.33 -0.55
C GLY A 145 57.53 11.13 0.79
N ALA A 146 58.52 12.00 1.06
CA ALA A 146 59.28 11.99 2.32
C ALA A 146 58.42 12.26 3.57
N ASN A 147 57.30 12.90 3.42
CA ASN A 147 56.35 13.24 4.50
C ASN A 147 55.29 12.15 4.76
N HIS A 148 55.40 10.98 4.12
CA HIS A 148 54.44 9.87 4.25
C HIS A 148 53.01 10.30 4.10
N ARG A 149 52.68 11.13 3.09
CA ARG A 149 51.31 11.55 2.82
C ARG A 149 50.44 10.32 2.50
N LYS A 150 49.38 10.15 3.30
CA LYS A 150 48.41 9.05 3.13
C LYS A 150 47.49 9.35 1.95
N HIS A 151 47.39 8.39 1.04
CA HIS A 151 46.42 8.37 -0.03
C HIS A 151 45.51 7.15 0.14
N THR A 152 44.26 7.29 -0.25
CA THR A 152 43.29 6.22 -0.12
C THR A 152 42.52 6.03 -1.42
N ILE A 153 42.49 4.82 -1.93
CA ILE A 153 41.51 4.39 -2.92
C ILE A 153 40.44 3.65 -2.16
N GLN A 154 39.18 4.11 -2.31
CA GLN A 154 38.02 3.50 -1.67
C GLN A 154 37.12 2.89 -2.75
N LEU A 155 36.83 1.60 -2.61
CA LEU A 155 35.79 0.91 -3.35
C LEU A 155 34.56 0.79 -2.46
N GLY A 156 33.40 1.22 -2.96
CA GLY A 156 32.14 1.11 -2.24
C GLY A 156 31.13 0.24 -3.00
N VAL A 157 30.41 -0.57 -2.26
CA VAL A 157 29.26 -1.35 -2.71
C VAL A 157 28.10 -0.99 -1.82
N ASP A 158 27.08 -0.35 -2.37
CA ASP A 158 25.85 0.01 -1.68
C ASP A 158 24.73 -0.86 -2.25
N VAL A 159 24.07 -1.64 -1.40
CA VAL A 159 22.93 -2.49 -1.75
C VAL A 159 21.69 -1.89 -1.12
N GLU A 160 20.89 -1.21 -1.94
CA GLU A 160 19.60 -0.67 -1.53
C GLU A 160 18.56 -1.79 -1.46
N ASN A 161 17.69 -1.72 -0.47
CA ASN A 161 16.69 -2.75 -0.19
C ASN A 161 17.28 -4.17 -0.12
N PHE A 162 18.38 -4.33 0.61
CA PHE A 162 19.10 -5.59 0.80
C PHE A 162 18.18 -6.73 1.27
N SER A 163 17.14 -6.41 2.05
CA SER A 163 16.15 -7.39 2.45
C SER A 163 15.44 -8.06 1.26
N ASN A 164 15.17 -7.30 0.19
CA ASN A 164 14.54 -7.82 -1.03
C ASN A 164 15.48 -8.73 -1.83
N LEU A 165 16.78 -8.48 -1.79
CA LEU A 165 17.79 -9.38 -2.37
C LEU A 165 17.78 -10.76 -1.69
N LEU A 166 17.56 -10.81 -0.37
CA LEU A 166 17.47 -12.08 0.38
C LEU A 166 16.14 -12.79 0.15
N ASN A 167 15.04 -12.04 0.07
CA ASN A 167 13.72 -12.58 -0.18
C ASN A 167 12.88 -11.54 -0.95
N SER A 168 12.47 -11.87 -2.16
CA SER A 168 11.73 -11.00 -3.07
C SER A 168 10.37 -10.50 -2.51
N SER A 169 9.88 -11.10 -1.44
CA SER A 169 8.68 -10.65 -0.75
C SER A 169 8.92 -9.61 0.35
N TRP A 170 10.19 -9.33 0.69
CA TRP A 170 10.55 -8.36 1.72
C TRP A 170 10.83 -6.98 1.11
N GLY A 171 10.61 -5.94 1.91
CA GLY A 171 10.90 -4.56 1.49
C GLY A 171 10.04 -4.00 0.35
N ASN A 172 8.99 -4.71 -0.07
CA ASN A 172 8.12 -4.23 -1.15
C ASN A 172 7.28 -3.03 -0.68
N ALA A 173 7.04 -2.10 -1.60
CA ALA A 173 6.05 -1.06 -1.40
C ALA A 173 4.64 -1.66 -1.41
N TRP A 174 3.69 -0.88 -0.91
CA TRP A 174 2.28 -1.23 -0.94
C TRP A 174 1.54 -0.35 -1.94
N THR A 175 0.58 -0.92 -2.63
CA THR A 175 -0.38 -0.20 -3.49
C THR A 175 -1.80 -0.45 -3.02
N ILE A 176 -2.67 0.50 -3.26
CA ILE A 176 -4.10 0.38 -2.98
C ILE A 176 -4.77 -0.35 -4.13
N ASN A 177 -5.55 -1.37 -3.80
CA ASN A 177 -6.40 -2.08 -4.74
C ASN A 177 -7.70 -1.31 -4.98
N ALA A 178 -8.27 -1.42 -6.20
CA ALA A 178 -9.40 -0.62 -6.63
C ALA A 178 -9.22 0.87 -6.32
N GLY A 179 -7.99 1.38 -6.53
CA GLY A 179 -7.64 2.75 -6.17
C GLY A 179 -8.07 3.77 -7.22
N ASP A 180 -8.29 5.01 -6.77
CA ASP A 180 -8.59 6.17 -7.59
C ASP A 180 -7.34 6.86 -8.20
N GLY A 181 -6.14 6.35 -7.89
CA GLY A 181 -4.86 6.93 -8.26
C GLY A 181 -4.37 8.03 -7.32
N TYR A 182 -5.15 8.44 -6.33
CA TYR A 182 -4.82 9.50 -5.37
C TYR A 182 -4.62 8.99 -3.93
N GLY A 183 -4.59 7.68 -3.75
CA GLY A 183 -4.35 7.05 -2.45
C GLY A 183 -5.62 6.62 -1.71
N ASN A 184 -6.78 6.65 -2.37
CA ASN A 184 -8.04 6.16 -1.83
C ASN A 184 -8.44 4.86 -2.53
N THR A 185 -9.14 3.97 -1.82
CA THR A 185 -9.81 2.82 -2.42
C THR A 185 -11.28 3.14 -2.66
N ILE A 186 -11.81 2.64 -3.78
CA ILE A 186 -13.19 2.86 -4.21
C ILE A 186 -13.91 1.52 -4.43
N PRO A 187 -14.09 0.70 -3.38
CA PRO A 187 -14.58 -0.67 -3.52
C PRO A 187 -16.04 -0.75 -3.94
N LEU A 188 -16.81 0.32 -3.74
CA LEU A 188 -18.26 0.30 -3.90
C LEU A 188 -18.76 1.38 -4.85
N ASN A 189 -19.56 0.98 -5.84
CA ASN A 189 -20.25 1.87 -6.76
C ASN A 189 -21.71 2.01 -6.35
N LEU A 190 -22.17 3.25 -6.17
CA LEU A 190 -23.60 3.58 -6.01
C LEU A 190 -24.18 3.96 -7.36
N LEU A 191 -24.97 3.06 -7.96
CA LEU A 191 -25.46 3.17 -9.34
C LEU A 191 -26.45 4.28 -9.54
N ASN A 192 -27.35 4.49 -8.58
CA ASN A 192 -28.47 5.42 -8.66
C ASN A 192 -28.32 6.62 -7.69
N ALA A 193 -27.08 7.10 -7.47
CA ALA A 193 -26.79 8.18 -6.54
C ALA A 193 -27.71 9.39 -6.70
N GLN A 194 -27.93 9.85 -7.93
CA GLN A 194 -28.82 10.99 -8.21
C GLN A 194 -30.27 10.73 -7.77
N ALA A 195 -30.81 9.54 -8.03
CA ALA A 195 -32.19 9.19 -7.67
C ALA A 195 -32.35 9.03 -6.16
N VAL A 196 -31.35 8.47 -5.48
CA VAL A 196 -31.29 8.41 -4.01
C VAL A 196 -31.38 9.83 -3.42
N TYR A 197 -30.53 10.73 -3.92
CA TYR A 197 -30.41 12.08 -3.41
C TYR A 197 -31.64 12.95 -3.72
N THR A 198 -32.15 12.89 -4.97
CA THR A 198 -33.24 13.79 -5.41
C THR A 198 -34.65 13.25 -5.15
N LYS A 199 -34.82 11.92 -5.09
CA LYS A 199 -36.13 11.26 -5.00
C LYS A 199 -36.28 10.36 -3.79
N GLY A 200 -35.22 10.17 -2.98
CA GLY A 200 -35.24 9.26 -1.83
C GLY A 200 -35.39 7.78 -2.23
N GLU A 201 -34.92 7.40 -3.44
CA GLU A 201 -34.94 6.00 -3.86
C GLU A 201 -33.97 5.16 -3.02
N LYS A 202 -34.24 3.85 -2.92
CA LYS A 202 -33.31 2.93 -2.25
C LYS A 202 -31.99 2.87 -3.00
N PRO A 203 -30.82 2.93 -2.30
CA PRO A 203 -29.51 2.80 -2.92
C PRO A 203 -29.34 1.46 -3.62
N GLN A 204 -28.70 1.50 -4.81
CA GLN A 204 -28.34 0.31 -5.59
C GLN A 204 -26.82 0.25 -5.75
N PHE A 205 -26.22 -0.83 -5.30
CA PHE A 205 -24.79 -0.98 -5.21
C PHE A 205 -24.24 -2.01 -6.18
N GLN A 206 -22.98 -1.85 -6.55
CA GLN A 206 -22.13 -2.88 -7.13
C GLN A 206 -20.76 -2.90 -6.46
N PHE A 207 -20.28 -4.09 -6.10
CA PHE A 207 -18.95 -4.30 -5.55
C PHE A 207 -17.92 -4.31 -6.69
N GLN A 208 -16.90 -3.45 -6.58
CA GLN A 208 -15.91 -3.29 -7.61
C GLN A 208 -14.93 -4.48 -7.65
N LYS A 209 -14.44 -4.79 -8.83
CA LYS A 209 -13.34 -5.72 -9.04
C LYS A 209 -12.02 -4.98 -9.09
N ASN A 210 -10.92 -5.66 -8.76
CA ASN A 210 -9.57 -5.19 -8.99
C ASN A 210 -9.07 -5.75 -10.34
N GLY A 211 -9.31 -5.02 -11.43
CA GLY A 211 -9.23 -5.57 -12.79
C GLY A 211 -10.27 -6.67 -13.00
N ASP A 212 -9.82 -7.87 -13.42
CA ASP A 212 -10.70 -9.03 -13.60
C ASP A 212 -10.91 -9.85 -12.32
N ASN A 213 -10.16 -9.54 -11.25
CA ASN A 213 -10.18 -10.30 -9.99
C ASN A 213 -11.18 -9.68 -9.00
N ILE A 214 -11.72 -10.55 -8.13
CA ILE A 214 -12.50 -10.11 -6.97
C ILE A 214 -11.59 -9.35 -6.00
N LEU A 215 -12.07 -8.23 -5.50
CA LEU A 215 -11.36 -7.44 -4.49
C LEU A 215 -11.40 -8.17 -3.13
N THR A 216 -10.25 -8.61 -2.64
CA THR A 216 -10.15 -9.35 -1.36
C THR A 216 -9.44 -8.56 -0.26
N GLU A 217 -8.60 -7.58 -0.62
CA GLU A 217 -7.76 -6.81 0.28
C GLU A 217 -7.64 -5.35 -0.20
N THR A 218 -7.57 -4.41 0.75
CA THR A 218 -7.40 -2.98 0.45
C THR A 218 -6.01 -2.68 -0.11
N TYR A 219 -4.99 -3.40 0.36
CA TYR A 219 -3.60 -3.20 -0.05
C TYR A 219 -3.00 -4.49 -0.60
N SER A 220 -2.24 -4.37 -1.67
CA SER A 220 -1.39 -5.45 -2.18
C SER A 220 0.07 -5.01 -2.29
N ARG A 221 0.99 -5.97 -2.41
CA ARG A 221 2.40 -5.67 -2.63
C ARG A 221 2.60 -5.13 -4.04
N TYR A 222 3.32 -4.02 -4.12
CA TYR A 222 3.64 -3.37 -5.38
C TYR A 222 5.00 -3.85 -5.88
N ASN A 223 4.97 -4.74 -6.88
CA ASN A 223 6.17 -5.29 -7.52
C ASN A 223 6.59 -4.36 -8.66
N SER A 224 7.47 -3.41 -8.37
CA SER A 224 8.04 -2.48 -9.34
C SER A 224 9.52 -2.28 -9.09
N LEU A 225 10.22 -1.59 -9.98
CA LEU A 225 11.63 -1.24 -9.81
C LEU A 225 11.91 -0.50 -8.49
N SER A 226 10.95 0.29 -7.99
CA SER A 226 11.07 0.98 -6.70
C SER A 226 10.91 0.07 -5.47
N SER A 227 10.49 -1.18 -5.68
CA SER A 227 10.34 -2.21 -4.64
C SER A 227 11.45 -3.25 -4.67
N THR A 228 12.23 -3.32 -5.74
CA THR A 228 13.34 -4.28 -5.89
C THR A 228 14.64 -3.72 -5.32
N TRP A 229 15.58 -4.60 -5.08
CA TRP A 229 16.92 -4.23 -4.68
C TRP A 229 17.71 -3.60 -5.84
N SER A 230 18.67 -2.76 -5.50
CA SER A 230 19.64 -2.21 -6.45
C SER A 230 21.05 -2.24 -5.85
N ILE A 231 22.08 -2.29 -6.72
CA ILE A 231 23.47 -2.20 -6.32
C ILE A 231 24.12 -0.99 -6.99
N ILE A 232 24.79 -0.17 -6.17
CA ILE A 232 25.57 0.97 -6.61
C ILE A 232 27.04 0.67 -6.30
N LEU A 233 27.89 0.74 -7.33
CA LEU A 233 29.33 0.62 -7.19
C LEU A 233 29.96 2.02 -7.22
N SER A 234 30.86 2.29 -6.30
CA SER A 234 31.56 3.57 -6.22
C SER A 234 33.06 3.40 -6.11
N LEU A 235 33.80 4.30 -6.74
CA LEU A 235 35.25 4.43 -6.64
C LEU A 235 35.57 5.87 -6.22
N ARG A 236 36.35 6.03 -5.15
CA ARG A 236 36.79 7.33 -4.65
C ARG A 236 38.29 7.33 -4.41
N TYR A 237 38.94 8.40 -4.80
CA TYR A 237 40.33 8.70 -4.44
C TYR A 237 40.35 9.85 -3.46
N ILE A 238 41.09 9.67 -2.33
CA ILE A 238 41.22 10.64 -1.25
C ILE A 238 42.75 10.89 -1.05
N PHE A 239 43.14 12.13 -1.07
CA PHE A 239 44.52 12.57 -0.99
C PHE A 239 44.71 13.71 0.02
#